data_607b681bba59fc1755f4456398e86572
#
_entry.id   607b681bba59fc1755f4456398e86572
#
_cell.length_a   1.000
_cell.length_b   1.000
_cell.length_c   1.000
_cell.angle_alpha   90.00
_cell.angle_beta   90.00
_cell.angle_gamma   90.00
#
_symmetry.space_group_name_H-M   'P 1'
#
loop_
_entity.id
_entity.type
_entity.pdbx_description
1 polymer ?
#
loop_
_entity_poly.entity_id
_entity_poly.type
_entity_poly.pdbx_seq_one_letter_code
_entity_poly.pdbx_strand_id
1 'polypeptide(L)'
;VGKSMLVLFAYPLWILLSKSMEKIGKGIRTAARDAMLSDECTKETKGQVFGFHRSMDTLGAVIGPAIALVYLYIFPFDYKTLFLFAILPGAFAIILTMLIKEKKDKAPVQKHNWASVQFFAFTSYWKKSPAQYKKLVIGLILFALFNSSDVFLLLKMKESGLTDTSIIAVYIFYNLVFALLAYPIGILADKLGFKKT
;
A
#
# COMPACT_ATOMS: atom_id res chain seq x y z
N VAL A 1 10.63 -11.29 0.14
CA VAL A 1 12.09 -11.05 -0.01
C VAL A 1 12.57 -10.00 1.00
N GLY A 2 12.04 -8.76 1.02
CA GLY A 2 12.52 -7.70 1.93
C GLY A 2 12.45 -8.08 3.42
N LYS A 3 11.35 -8.66 3.88
CA LYS A 3 11.20 -9.07 5.29
C LYS A 3 12.14 -10.24 5.67
N SER A 4 12.37 -11.18 4.75
CA SER A 4 13.30 -12.29 4.98
C SER A 4 14.76 -11.83 5.09
N MET A 5 15.12 -10.76 4.36
CA MET A 5 16.45 -10.16 4.42
C MET A 5 16.73 -9.50 5.77
N LEU A 6 15.71 -8.95 6.44
CA LEU A 6 15.86 -8.33 7.77
C LEU A 6 16.13 -9.34 8.88
N VAL A 7 15.77 -10.61 8.69
CA VAL A 7 16.05 -11.69 9.64
C VAL A 7 17.55 -12.07 9.67
N LEU A 8 18.26 -11.86 8.53
CA LEU A 8 19.65 -12.28 8.37
C LEU A 8 20.65 -11.30 9.01
N PHE A 9 20.47 -10.00 8.78
CA PHE A 9 21.39 -8.98 9.26
C PHE A 9 20.67 -7.69 9.65
N ALA A 10 21.12 -7.04 10.74
CA ALA A 10 20.57 -5.79 11.28
C ALA A 10 21.44 -4.55 11.02
N TYR A 11 22.35 -4.58 10.03
CA TYR A 11 23.18 -3.42 9.70
C TYR A 11 22.38 -2.34 8.97
N PRO A 12 22.64 -1.03 9.22
CA PRO A 12 21.89 0.06 8.61
C PRO A 12 21.84 0.02 7.08
N LEU A 13 22.95 -0.29 6.42
CA LEU A 13 23.02 -0.42 4.97
C LEU A 13 22.17 -1.59 4.45
N TRP A 14 22.14 -2.71 5.18
CA TRP A 14 21.33 -3.87 4.85
C TRP A 14 19.83 -3.59 4.97
N ILE A 15 19.45 -2.83 6.01
CA ILE A 15 18.07 -2.37 6.20
C ILE A 15 17.67 -1.44 5.03
N LEU A 16 18.53 -0.53 4.61
CA LEU A 16 18.29 0.35 3.46
C LEU A 16 18.04 -0.45 2.18
N LEU A 17 18.91 -1.41 1.86
CA LEU A 17 18.77 -2.28 0.68
C LEU A 17 17.47 -3.09 0.74
N SER A 18 17.18 -3.72 1.88
CA SER A 18 15.95 -4.48 2.09
C SER A 18 14.70 -3.64 1.89
N LYS A 19 14.67 -2.43 2.45
CA LYS A 19 13.55 -1.49 2.29
C LYS A 19 13.43 -0.95 0.87
N SER A 20 14.53 -0.71 0.18
CA SER A 20 14.52 -0.30 -1.22
C SER A 20 13.93 -1.39 -2.12
N MET A 21 14.36 -2.64 -1.94
CA MET A 21 13.80 -3.79 -2.66
C MET A 21 12.31 -3.98 -2.38
N GLU A 22 11.88 -3.82 -1.13
CA GLU A 22 10.46 -3.88 -0.76
C GLU A 22 9.65 -2.79 -1.47
N LYS A 23 10.16 -1.56 -1.53
CA LYS A 23 9.49 -0.43 -2.20
C LYS A 23 9.39 -0.61 -3.70
N ILE A 24 10.45 -1.11 -4.36
CA ILE A 24 10.42 -1.44 -5.79
C ILE A 24 9.36 -2.51 -6.07
N GLY A 25 9.38 -3.62 -5.31
CA GLY A 25 8.40 -4.69 -5.46
C GLY A 25 6.95 -4.21 -5.20
N LYS A 26 6.76 -3.33 -4.21
CA LYS A 26 5.46 -2.71 -3.93
C LYS A 26 4.99 -1.84 -5.10
N GLY A 27 5.88 -1.05 -5.70
CA GLY A 27 5.55 -0.19 -6.85
C GLY A 27 5.04 -1.00 -8.04
N ILE A 28 5.77 -2.05 -8.44
CA ILE A 28 5.38 -2.93 -9.55
C ILE A 28 4.03 -3.61 -9.27
N ARG A 29 3.88 -4.20 -8.08
CA ARG A 29 2.64 -4.88 -7.69
C ARG A 29 1.44 -3.94 -7.64
N THR A 30 1.62 -2.73 -7.12
CA THR A 30 0.52 -1.76 -6.98
C THR A 30 0.00 -1.33 -8.36
N ALA A 31 0.89 -1.02 -9.30
CA ALA A 31 0.50 -0.63 -10.65
C ALA A 31 -0.29 -1.75 -11.37
N ALA A 32 0.18 -2.99 -11.31
CA ALA A 32 -0.51 -4.13 -11.91
C ALA A 32 -1.88 -4.38 -11.26
N ARG A 33 -1.96 -4.35 -9.93
CA ARG A 33 -3.19 -4.53 -9.18
C ARG A 33 -4.22 -3.45 -9.50
N ASP A 34 -3.81 -2.17 -9.51
CA ASP A 34 -4.72 -1.05 -9.74
C ASP A 34 -5.27 -1.08 -11.18
N ALA A 35 -4.46 -1.55 -12.15
CA ALA A 35 -4.93 -1.80 -13.50
C ALA A 35 -6.01 -2.90 -13.53
N MET A 36 -5.77 -4.05 -12.87
CA MET A 36 -6.74 -5.14 -12.78
C MET A 36 -8.05 -4.69 -12.10
N LEU A 37 -7.97 -3.95 -11.00
CA LEU A 37 -9.15 -3.41 -10.32
C LEU A 37 -9.92 -2.43 -11.23
N SER A 38 -9.21 -1.60 -11.99
CA SER A 38 -9.83 -0.67 -12.93
C SER A 38 -10.55 -1.37 -14.07
N ASP A 39 -10.05 -2.53 -14.53
CA ASP A 39 -10.68 -3.35 -15.58
C ASP A 39 -12.00 -4.01 -15.10
N GLU A 40 -12.14 -4.26 -13.80
CA GLU A 40 -13.36 -4.83 -13.19
C GLU A 40 -14.38 -3.76 -12.75
N CYS A 41 -14.05 -2.48 -12.84
CA CYS A 41 -14.93 -1.39 -12.45
C CYS A 41 -15.73 -0.83 -13.63
N THR A 42 -16.99 -0.45 -13.39
CA THR A 42 -17.72 0.50 -14.25
C THR A 42 -17.42 1.94 -13.80
N LYS A 43 -17.86 2.94 -14.60
CA LYS A 43 -17.70 4.34 -14.21
C LYS A 43 -18.46 4.68 -12.92
N GLU A 44 -19.56 3.97 -12.68
CA GLU A 44 -20.50 4.18 -11.58
C GLU A 44 -20.07 3.49 -10.27
N THR A 45 -19.16 2.50 -10.35
CA THR A 45 -18.74 1.68 -9.18
C THR A 45 -17.27 1.83 -8.84
N LYS A 46 -16.58 2.76 -9.48
CA LYS A 46 -15.13 2.91 -9.34
C LYS A 46 -14.71 3.27 -7.91
N GLY A 47 -15.38 4.23 -7.28
CA GLY A 47 -15.11 4.64 -5.90
C GLY A 47 -15.40 3.51 -4.92
N GLN A 48 -16.50 2.78 -5.12
CA GLN A 48 -16.88 1.64 -4.28
C GLN A 48 -15.81 0.54 -4.32
N VAL A 49 -15.35 0.12 -5.50
CA VAL A 49 -14.37 -0.97 -5.65
C VAL A 49 -13.02 -0.57 -5.08
N PHE A 50 -12.53 0.64 -5.39
CA PHE A 50 -11.27 1.14 -4.83
C PHE A 50 -11.36 1.39 -3.33
N GLY A 51 -12.50 1.90 -2.84
CA GLY A 51 -12.79 2.09 -1.43
C GLY A 51 -12.80 0.76 -0.65
N PHE A 52 -13.44 -0.27 -1.19
CA PHE A 52 -13.44 -1.62 -0.61
C PHE A 52 -12.03 -2.20 -0.56
N HIS A 53 -11.29 -2.12 -1.67
CA HIS A 53 -9.92 -2.59 -1.70
C HIS A 53 -9.05 -1.87 -0.65
N ARG A 54 -9.18 -0.55 -0.55
CA ARG A 54 -8.44 0.25 0.42
C ARG A 54 -8.80 -0.10 1.86
N SER A 55 -10.09 -0.33 2.13
CA SER A 55 -10.58 -0.82 3.42
C SER A 55 -9.92 -2.15 3.80
N MET A 56 -9.90 -3.13 2.90
CA MET A 56 -9.29 -4.45 3.14
C MET A 56 -7.77 -4.36 3.35
N ASP A 57 -7.07 -3.55 2.55
CA ASP A 57 -5.61 -3.32 2.69
C ASP A 57 -5.28 -2.74 4.07
N THR A 58 -6.09 -1.77 4.52
CA THR A 58 -5.91 -1.13 5.82
C THR A 58 -6.34 -2.02 6.99
N LEU A 59 -7.36 -2.88 6.83
CA LEU A 59 -7.70 -3.90 7.83
C LEU A 59 -6.52 -4.84 8.08
N GLY A 60 -5.75 -5.19 7.05
CA GLY A 60 -4.49 -5.92 7.22
C GLY A 60 -3.48 -5.16 8.10
N ALA A 61 -3.42 -3.83 7.98
CA ALA A 61 -2.57 -2.97 8.82
C ALA A 61 -3.07 -2.84 10.27
N VAL A 62 -4.34 -3.18 10.54
CA VAL A 62 -4.92 -3.28 11.88
C VAL A 62 -4.63 -4.65 12.50
N ILE A 63 -4.99 -5.72 11.77
CA ILE A 63 -4.92 -7.10 12.27
C ILE A 63 -3.46 -7.53 12.52
N GLY A 64 -2.53 -7.17 11.61
CA GLY A 64 -1.12 -7.52 11.76
C GLY A 64 -0.50 -7.03 13.07
N PRO A 65 -0.49 -5.73 13.34
CA PRO A 65 0.01 -5.19 14.60
C PRO A 65 -0.76 -5.65 15.83
N ALA A 66 -2.07 -5.88 15.74
CA ALA A 66 -2.86 -6.41 16.85
C ALA A 66 -2.40 -7.82 17.24
N ILE A 67 -2.21 -8.72 16.27
CA ILE A 67 -1.66 -10.06 16.50
C ILE A 67 -0.24 -9.97 17.06
N ALA A 68 0.60 -9.09 16.51
CA ALA A 68 1.96 -8.89 16.98
C ALA A 68 2.00 -8.42 18.44
N LEU A 69 1.11 -7.53 18.84
CA LEU A 69 1.01 -7.00 20.19
C LEU A 69 0.61 -8.10 21.18
N VAL A 70 -0.41 -8.90 20.84
CA VAL A 70 -0.85 -10.05 21.66
C VAL A 70 0.28 -11.09 21.77
N TYR A 71 0.96 -11.38 20.66
CA TYR A 71 2.07 -12.32 20.67
C TYR A 71 3.21 -11.87 21.58
N LEU A 72 3.65 -10.61 21.47
CA LEU A 72 4.73 -10.06 22.30
C LEU A 72 4.32 -9.87 23.78
N TYR A 73 3.04 -9.76 24.06
CA TYR A 73 2.54 -9.79 25.44
C TYR A 73 2.73 -11.17 26.08
N ILE A 74 2.51 -12.26 25.31
CA ILE A 74 2.68 -13.64 25.79
C ILE A 74 4.15 -14.06 25.77
N PHE A 75 4.90 -13.68 24.73
CA PHE A 75 6.31 -14.01 24.50
C PHE A 75 7.15 -12.73 24.36
N PRO A 76 7.54 -12.10 25.49
CA PRO A 76 8.30 -10.85 25.46
C PRO A 76 9.65 -11.04 24.75
N PHE A 77 10.02 -10.05 23.89
CA PHE A 77 11.29 -10.01 23.16
C PHE A 77 11.51 -11.07 22.06
N ASP A 78 10.56 -11.93 21.78
CA ASP A 78 10.69 -12.93 20.70
C ASP A 78 10.29 -12.38 19.33
N TYR A 79 11.00 -11.36 18.88
CA TYR A 79 10.81 -10.73 17.56
C TYR A 79 11.15 -11.68 16.40
N LYS A 80 12.10 -12.60 16.59
CA LYS A 80 12.56 -13.51 15.54
C LYS A 80 11.44 -14.44 15.09
N THR A 81 10.76 -15.07 16.02
CA THR A 81 9.62 -15.95 15.73
C THR A 81 8.45 -15.19 15.17
N LEU A 82 8.19 -13.96 15.67
CA LEU A 82 7.16 -13.07 15.11
C LEU A 82 7.41 -12.76 13.63
N PHE A 83 8.65 -12.46 13.25
CA PHE A 83 9.00 -12.22 11.84
C PHE A 83 8.86 -13.48 10.98
N LEU A 84 9.16 -14.65 11.49
CA LEU A 84 8.94 -15.92 10.80
C LEU A 84 7.43 -16.16 10.54
N PHE A 85 6.60 -15.95 11.55
CA PHE A 85 5.13 -16.03 11.37
C PHE A 85 4.60 -15.03 10.34
N ALA A 86 5.19 -13.84 10.24
CA ALA A 86 4.80 -12.84 9.26
C ALA A 86 5.10 -13.25 7.79
N ILE A 87 5.91 -14.29 7.57
CA ILE A 87 6.17 -14.84 6.23
C ILE A 87 4.96 -15.64 5.72
N LEU A 88 4.24 -16.34 6.59
CA LEU A 88 3.12 -17.21 6.22
C LEU A 88 2.00 -16.49 5.44
N PRO A 89 1.44 -15.37 5.93
CA PRO A 89 0.44 -14.62 5.16
C PRO A 89 0.96 -14.12 3.82
N GLY A 90 2.25 -13.75 3.76
CA GLY A 90 2.90 -13.33 2.51
C GLY A 90 3.00 -14.44 1.48
N ALA A 91 3.39 -15.66 1.91
CA ALA A 91 3.42 -16.84 1.06
C ALA A 91 2.02 -17.21 0.57
N PHE A 92 1.03 -17.20 1.46
CA PHE A 92 -0.37 -17.47 1.12
C PHE A 92 -0.92 -16.47 0.09
N ALA A 93 -0.62 -15.18 0.24
CA ALA A 93 -1.01 -14.15 -0.73
C ALA A 93 -0.39 -14.40 -2.12
N ILE A 94 0.86 -14.88 -2.21
CA ILE A 94 1.51 -15.23 -3.48
C ILE A 94 0.78 -16.41 -4.13
N ILE A 95 0.48 -17.46 -3.35
CA ILE A 95 -0.23 -18.66 -3.85
C ILE A 95 -1.61 -18.26 -4.39
N LEU A 96 -2.38 -17.45 -3.64
CA LEU A 96 -3.68 -16.95 -4.10
C LEU A 96 -3.55 -16.14 -5.40
N THR A 97 -2.54 -15.29 -5.51
CA THR A 97 -2.31 -14.50 -6.72
C THR A 97 -2.02 -15.37 -7.94
N MET A 98 -1.30 -16.49 -7.77
CA MET A 98 -1.02 -17.45 -8.85
C MET A 98 -2.26 -18.22 -9.30
N LEU A 99 -3.27 -18.35 -8.44
CA LEU A 99 -4.53 -19.01 -8.76
C LEU A 99 -5.50 -18.12 -9.55
N ILE A 100 -5.25 -16.82 -9.63
CA ILE A 100 -6.10 -15.89 -10.39
C ILE A 100 -5.87 -16.14 -11.89
N LYS A 101 -6.93 -16.53 -12.59
CA LYS A 101 -6.93 -16.65 -14.06
C LYS A 101 -7.16 -15.28 -14.68
N GLU A 102 -6.25 -14.84 -15.54
CA GLU A 102 -6.48 -13.65 -16.34
C GLU A 102 -7.62 -13.87 -17.36
N LYS A 103 -8.51 -12.88 -17.47
CA LYS A 103 -9.51 -12.88 -18.56
C LYS A 103 -8.78 -12.78 -19.91
N LYS A 104 -9.00 -13.77 -20.78
CA LYS A 104 -8.38 -13.84 -22.12
C LYS A 104 -8.88 -12.80 -23.13
N ASP A 105 -9.94 -12.07 -22.80
CA ASP A 105 -10.62 -11.12 -23.71
C ASP A 105 -9.95 -9.74 -23.78
N LYS A 106 -8.69 -9.62 -23.37
CA LYS A 106 -7.95 -8.36 -23.58
C LYS A 106 -7.61 -8.25 -25.06
N ALA A 107 -8.02 -7.13 -25.68
CA ALA A 107 -7.55 -6.71 -26.99
C ALA A 107 -6.03 -6.96 -27.09
N PRO A 108 -5.51 -7.40 -28.25
CA PRO A 108 -4.11 -7.81 -28.38
C PRO A 108 -3.23 -6.69 -27.83
N VAL A 109 -2.59 -6.99 -26.70
CA VAL A 109 -1.60 -6.09 -26.10
C VAL A 109 -0.58 -5.82 -27.21
N GLN A 110 -0.54 -4.60 -27.73
CA GLN A 110 0.53 -4.20 -28.63
C GLN A 110 1.82 -4.65 -27.98
N LYS A 111 2.55 -5.56 -28.67
CA LYS A 111 3.84 -6.05 -28.20
C LYS A 111 4.76 -4.86 -28.00
N HIS A 112 4.72 -4.32 -26.80
CA HIS A 112 5.61 -3.25 -26.41
C HIS A 112 7.00 -3.86 -26.35
N ASN A 113 7.88 -3.36 -27.20
CA ASN A 113 9.24 -3.85 -27.27
C ASN A 113 9.94 -3.53 -25.94
N TRP A 114 10.11 -4.53 -25.07
CA TRP A 114 10.68 -4.38 -23.72
C TRP A 114 12.08 -3.73 -23.75
N ALA A 115 12.77 -3.83 -24.89
CA ALA A 115 14.06 -3.16 -25.11
C ALA A 115 13.97 -1.62 -25.11
N SER A 116 12.79 -1.04 -25.22
CA SER A 116 12.57 0.41 -25.25
C SER A 116 11.90 0.96 -23.96
N VAL A 117 11.94 0.24 -22.83
CA VAL A 117 11.54 0.81 -21.55
C VAL A 117 12.56 1.88 -21.17
N GLN A 118 12.37 3.07 -21.73
CA GLN A 118 13.17 4.23 -21.40
C GLN A 118 12.79 4.65 -19.97
N PHE A 119 13.76 4.68 -19.08
CA PHE A 119 13.60 5.11 -17.69
C PHE A 119 12.92 6.50 -17.60
N PHE A 120 13.06 7.30 -18.64
CA PHE A 120 12.46 8.64 -18.75
C PHE A 120 11.19 8.70 -19.62
N ALA A 121 10.57 7.56 -19.95
CA ALA A 121 9.31 7.55 -20.74
C ALA A 121 8.18 8.34 -20.05
N PHE A 122 8.22 8.46 -18.71
CA PHE A 122 7.28 9.27 -17.95
C PHE A 122 7.33 10.77 -18.34
N THR A 123 8.48 11.31 -18.75
CA THR A 123 8.58 12.72 -19.19
C THR A 123 7.86 12.96 -20.51
N SER A 124 7.90 11.99 -21.43
CA SER A 124 7.16 12.03 -22.68
C SER A 124 5.65 11.92 -22.41
N TYR A 125 5.24 11.03 -21.51
CA TYR A 125 3.85 10.92 -21.07
C TYR A 125 3.35 12.22 -20.44
N TRP A 126 4.16 12.84 -19.56
CA TRP A 126 3.84 14.14 -18.96
C TRP A 126 3.59 15.21 -20.00
N LYS A 127 4.45 15.32 -21.03
CA LYS A 127 4.29 16.30 -22.12
C LYS A 127 2.97 16.11 -22.87
N LYS A 128 2.59 14.86 -23.17
CA LYS A 128 1.39 14.49 -23.93
C LYS A 128 0.10 14.50 -23.11
N SER A 129 0.21 14.55 -21.79
CA SER A 129 -0.96 14.47 -20.89
C SER A 129 -1.83 15.72 -20.94
N PRO A 130 -3.18 15.58 -20.77
CA PRO A 130 -4.11 16.69 -20.71
C PRO A 130 -3.77 17.66 -19.57
N ALA A 131 -4.12 18.96 -19.74
CA ALA A 131 -3.86 19.99 -18.73
C ALA A 131 -4.53 19.69 -17.38
N GLN A 132 -5.71 19.06 -17.40
CA GLN A 132 -6.43 18.65 -16.18
C GLN A 132 -5.65 17.60 -15.37
N TYR A 133 -5.05 16.62 -16.04
CA TYR A 133 -4.20 15.63 -15.40
C TYR A 133 -2.95 16.26 -14.78
N LYS A 134 -2.30 17.19 -15.50
CA LYS A 134 -1.13 17.91 -14.98
C LYS A 134 -1.46 18.70 -13.72
N LYS A 135 -2.60 19.42 -13.70
CA LYS A 135 -3.08 20.16 -12.52
C LYS A 135 -3.31 19.23 -11.33
N LEU A 136 -3.97 18.07 -11.56
CA LEU A 136 -4.21 17.09 -10.53
C LEU A 136 -2.89 16.55 -9.94
N VAL A 137 -1.95 16.16 -10.79
CA VAL A 137 -0.66 15.61 -10.34
C VAL A 137 0.16 16.65 -9.58
N ILE A 138 0.19 17.91 -10.05
CA ILE A 138 0.86 18.99 -9.32
C ILE A 138 0.22 19.20 -7.93
N GLY A 139 -1.11 19.21 -7.85
CA GLY A 139 -1.81 19.30 -6.57
C GLY A 139 -1.48 18.14 -5.62
N LEU A 140 -1.44 16.91 -6.14
CA LEU A 140 -1.06 15.73 -5.36
C LEU A 140 0.40 15.79 -4.88
N ILE A 141 1.33 16.28 -5.72
CA ILE A 141 2.74 16.44 -5.32
C ILE A 141 2.86 17.49 -4.22
N LEU A 142 2.21 18.64 -4.36
CA LEU A 142 2.19 19.67 -3.34
C LEU A 142 1.61 19.14 -2.03
N PHE A 143 0.47 18.46 -2.10
CA PHE A 143 -0.11 17.83 -0.91
C PHE A 143 0.85 16.82 -0.27
N ALA A 144 1.53 15.98 -1.06
CA ALA A 144 2.47 14.98 -0.55
C ALA A 144 3.72 15.62 0.11
N LEU A 145 4.17 16.78 -0.37
CA LEU A 145 5.29 17.52 0.22
C LEU A 145 4.96 18.06 1.63
N PHE A 146 3.72 18.48 1.85
CA PHE A 146 3.26 18.98 3.14
C PHE A 146 2.69 17.88 4.04
N ASN A 147 2.41 16.70 3.49
CA ASN A 147 1.88 15.57 4.27
C ASN A 147 3.00 14.85 5.01
N SER A 148 2.94 14.87 6.33
CA SER A 148 3.88 14.17 7.19
C SER A 148 3.71 12.64 7.07
N SER A 149 4.80 11.90 7.15
CA SER A 149 4.72 10.44 7.27
C SER A 149 4.19 10.04 8.65
N ASP A 150 3.35 8.99 8.68
CA ASP A 150 2.85 8.39 9.93
C ASP A 150 3.98 8.03 10.91
N VAL A 151 5.17 7.72 10.39
CA VAL A 151 6.35 7.42 11.21
C VAL A 151 6.74 8.61 12.09
N PHE A 152 6.68 9.85 11.57
CA PHE A 152 6.99 11.03 12.39
C PHE A 152 5.97 11.27 13.49
N LEU A 153 4.69 10.96 13.23
CA LEU A 153 3.65 11.00 14.24
C LEU A 153 3.96 10.02 15.39
N LEU A 154 4.29 8.76 15.03
CA LEU A 154 4.63 7.73 16.01
C LEU A 154 5.91 8.09 16.80
N LEU A 155 6.93 8.66 16.14
CA LEU A 155 8.13 9.14 16.80
C LEU A 155 7.83 10.29 17.78
N LYS A 156 6.97 11.23 17.40
CA LYS A 156 6.55 12.32 18.28
C LYS A 156 5.80 11.81 19.51
N MET A 157 4.96 10.81 19.34
CA MET A 157 4.29 10.16 20.47
C MET A 157 5.28 9.48 21.42
N LYS A 158 6.34 8.85 20.89
CA LYS A 158 7.41 8.26 21.68
C LYS A 158 8.21 9.34 22.45
N GLU A 159 8.53 10.43 21.78
CA GLU A 159 9.18 11.59 22.42
C GLU A 159 8.34 12.20 23.54
N SER A 160 7.00 12.16 23.41
CA SER A 160 6.07 12.62 24.45
C SER A 160 5.92 11.66 25.64
N GLY A 161 6.72 10.58 25.69
CA GLY A 161 6.76 9.63 26.81
C GLY A 161 5.73 8.50 26.77
N LEU A 162 5.00 8.33 25.67
CA LEU A 162 4.09 7.20 25.53
C LEU A 162 4.85 5.87 25.44
N THR A 163 4.29 4.82 26.02
CA THR A 163 4.84 3.47 25.91
C THR A 163 4.67 2.92 24.50
N ASP A 164 5.56 2.01 24.09
CA ASP A 164 5.48 1.39 22.76
C ASP A 164 4.13 0.70 22.53
N THR A 165 3.55 0.09 23.58
CA THR A 165 2.20 -0.51 23.54
C THR A 165 1.13 0.51 23.20
N SER A 166 1.17 1.69 23.86
CA SER A 166 0.21 2.77 23.62
C SER A 166 0.34 3.32 22.20
N ILE A 167 1.56 3.46 21.71
CA ILE A 167 1.83 3.92 20.33
C ILE A 167 1.25 2.95 19.31
N ILE A 168 1.45 1.64 19.51
CA ILE A 168 0.89 0.60 18.63
C ILE A 168 -0.65 0.60 18.71
N ALA A 169 -1.22 0.78 19.89
CA ALA A 169 -2.67 0.87 20.06
C ALA A 169 -3.28 2.05 19.31
N VAL A 170 -2.66 3.23 19.36
CA VAL A 170 -3.08 4.41 18.58
C VAL A 170 -2.94 4.14 17.09
N TYR A 171 -1.84 3.50 16.66
CA TYR A 171 -1.64 3.09 15.26
C TYR A 171 -2.78 2.18 14.78
N ILE A 172 -3.14 1.17 15.56
CA ILE A 172 -4.26 0.26 15.27
C ILE A 172 -5.57 1.05 15.17
N PHE A 173 -5.82 1.93 16.13
CA PHE A 173 -7.08 2.69 16.21
C PHE A 173 -7.31 3.58 14.98
N TYR A 174 -6.34 4.43 14.60
CA TYR A 174 -6.56 5.30 13.45
C TYR A 174 -6.65 4.54 12.13
N ASN A 175 -5.90 3.43 11.98
CA ASN A 175 -6.04 2.56 10.82
C ASN A 175 -7.41 1.87 10.78
N LEU A 176 -7.97 1.49 11.95
CA LEU A 176 -9.31 0.93 12.04
C LEU A 176 -10.37 1.94 11.58
N VAL A 177 -10.29 3.19 12.06
CA VAL A 177 -11.18 4.27 11.63
C VAL A 177 -11.08 4.47 10.11
N PHE A 178 -9.86 4.51 9.56
CA PHE A 178 -9.65 4.63 8.13
C PHE A 178 -10.25 3.44 7.35
N ALA A 179 -10.04 2.21 7.81
CA ALA A 179 -10.57 1.01 7.18
C ALA A 179 -12.10 0.98 7.13
N LEU A 180 -12.75 1.39 8.23
CA LEU A 180 -14.21 1.45 8.33
C LEU A 180 -14.81 2.53 7.42
N LEU A 181 -14.13 3.67 7.28
CA LEU A 181 -14.62 4.80 6.51
C LEU A 181 -14.30 4.72 5.02
N ALA A 182 -13.23 4.03 4.62
CA ALA A 182 -12.79 3.98 3.22
C ALA A 182 -13.87 3.45 2.26
N TYR A 183 -14.59 2.42 2.64
CA TYR A 183 -15.65 1.85 1.81
C TYR A 183 -16.90 2.75 1.70
N PRO A 184 -17.51 3.25 2.80
CA PRO A 184 -18.63 4.18 2.72
C PRO A 184 -18.29 5.46 1.96
N ILE A 185 -17.09 6.01 2.15
CA ILE A 185 -16.64 7.21 1.43
C ILE A 185 -16.48 6.90 -0.07
N GLY A 186 -16.00 5.69 -0.43
CA GLY A 186 -15.94 5.24 -1.82
C GLY A 186 -17.31 5.24 -2.50
N ILE A 187 -18.35 4.72 -1.84
CA ILE A 187 -19.73 4.77 -2.33
C ILE A 187 -20.23 6.22 -2.46
N LEU A 188 -19.91 7.05 -1.48
CA LEU A 188 -20.31 8.47 -1.51
C LEU A 188 -19.65 9.21 -2.68
N ALA A 189 -18.39 8.90 -2.97
CA ALA A 189 -17.65 9.48 -4.09
C ALA A 189 -18.28 9.12 -5.45
N ASP A 190 -18.78 7.90 -5.61
CA ASP A 190 -19.50 7.48 -6.82
C ASP A 190 -20.83 8.23 -6.96
N LYS A 191 -21.54 8.51 -5.86
CA LYS A 191 -22.83 9.24 -5.88
C LYS A 191 -22.69 10.75 -6.09
N LEU A 192 -21.73 11.38 -5.42
CA LEU A 192 -21.53 12.84 -5.46
C LEU A 192 -20.60 13.29 -6.59
N GLY A 193 -19.80 12.37 -7.11
CA GLY A 193 -18.74 12.63 -8.09
C GLY A 193 -17.42 13.05 -7.41
N PHE A 194 -16.30 12.57 -7.94
CA PHE A 194 -14.93 12.74 -7.42
C PHE A 194 -14.44 14.19 -7.24
N LYS A 195 -15.17 15.18 -7.74
CA LYS A 195 -14.82 16.60 -7.55
C LYS A 195 -15.44 17.20 -6.30
N LYS A 196 -16.49 16.57 -5.76
CA LYS A 196 -17.25 17.09 -4.60
C LYS A 196 -16.95 16.34 -3.31
N THR A 197 -16.27 15.20 -3.41
CA THR A 197 -15.82 14.39 -2.28
C THR A 197 -14.37 14.71 -1.96
#